data_d6d3dee05c6f23ec0dbd7cabb0d8850a
#
_entry.id   d6d3dee05c6f23ec0dbd7cabb0d8850a
#
_cell.length_a   1.000
_cell.length_b   1.000
_cell.length_c   1.000
_cell.angle_alpha   90.00
_cell.angle_beta   90.00
_cell.angle_gamma   90.00
#
_symmetry.space_group_name_H-M   'P 1'
#
loop_
_entity.id
_entity.type
_entity.pdbx_description
1 polymer ?
#
loop_
_entity_poly.entity_id
_entity_poly.type
_entity_poly.pdbx_seq_one_letter_code
_entity_poly.pdbx_strand_id
1 'polypeptide(L)'
;MAQPEKLFWQQIRKNLTAFSWIRLESRVNHGIPDVLGATKDGIYFTTELKVTKSNKVNLSPHQIAYHEERKNSCAFILVKRLLESNPRKSQLHIYGAEQVRQLADQGLKVPGLCAFDPINWPLVQKQLVILVRGRTKEQLIG
;
A
#
# COMPACT_ATOMS: atom_id res chain seq x y z
N MET A 1 4.34 -11.53 8.97
CA MET A 1 4.30 -10.05 9.07
C MET A 1 5.05 -9.62 10.31
N ALA A 2 6.01 -8.71 10.17
CA ALA A 2 6.78 -8.18 11.29
C ALA A 2 5.90 -7.30 12.20
N GLN A 3 6.36 -7.04 13.44
CA GLN A 3 5.57 -6.29 14.42
C GLN A 3 5.15 -4.88 13.96
N PRO A 4 6.02 -4.06 13.32
CA PRO A 4 5.59 -2.75 12.83
C PRO A 4 4.51 -2.84 11.77
N GLU A 5 4.58 -3.81 10.87
CA GLU A 5 3.56 -4.03 9.83
C GLU A 5 2.26 -4.56 10.42
N LYS A 6 2.31 -5.34 11.50
CA LYS A 6 1.11 -5.78 12.22
C LYS A 6 0.35 -4.60 12.80
N LEU A 7 1.06 -3.65 13.42
CA LEU A 7 0.45 -2.44 13.96
C LEU A 7 -0.16 -1.59 12.85
N PHE A 8 0.54 -1.45 11.74
CA PHE A 8 0.05 -0.72 10.57
C PHE A 8 -1.21 -1.39 10.02
N TRP A 9 -1.20 -2.71 9.88
CA TRP A 9 -2.36 -3.49 9.46
C TRP A 9 -3.57 -3.25 10.37
N GLN A 10 -3.37 -3.26 11.69
CA GLN A 10 -4.45 -2.99 12.64
C GLN A 10 -5.04 -1.60 12.46
N GLN A 11 -4.21 -0.59 12.18
CA GLN A 11 -4.65 0.77 11.90
C GLN A 11 -5.48 0.86 10.61
N ILE A 12 -5.03 0.19 9.56
CA ILE A 12 -5.73 0.15 8.27
C ILE A 12 -7.12 -0.45 8.47
N ARG A 13 -7.20 -1.60 9.12
CA ARG A 13 -8.47 -2.30 9.36
C ARG A 13 -9.43 -1.47 10.20
N LYS A 14 -8.91 -0.77 11.21
CA LYS A 14 -9.71 0.06 12.11
C LYS A 14 -10.24 1.32 11.43
N ASN A 15 -9.42 1.94 10.57
CA ASN A 15 -9.69 3.28 10.04
C ASN A 15 -10.27 3.29 8.62
N LEU A 16 -9.95 2.30 7.79
CA LEU A 16 -10.41 2.24 6.41
C LEU A 16 -11.60 1.30 6.29
N THR A 17 -12.72 1.72 6.87
CA THR A 17 -13.93 0.90 7.03
C THR A 17 -14.82 0.87 5.78
N ALA A 18 -14.51 1.69 4.76
CA ALA A 18 -15.21 1.64 3.48
C ALA A 18 -14.87 0.36 2.69
N PHE A 19 -13.85 -0.36 3.12
CA PHE A 19 -13.39 -1.60 2.49
C PHE A 19 -13.62 -2.80 3.40
N SER A 20 -13.78 -3.97 2.81
CA SER A 20 -13.57 -5.23 3.52
C SER A 20 -12.13 -5.69 3.29
N TRP A 21 -11.53 -6.31 4.30
CA TRP A 21 -10.11 -6.64 4.28
C TRP A 21 -9.88 -8.11 4.63
N ILE A 22 -8.96 -8.74 3.90
CA ILE A 22 -8.49 -10.10 4.18
C ILE A 22 -6.98 -10.07 4.21
N ARG A 23 -6.40 -10.54 5.31
CA ARG A 23 -4.96 -10.71 5.41
C ARG A 23 -4.57 -11.96 4.62
N LEU A 24 -3.63 -11.80 3.69
CA LEU A 24 -3.11 -12.90 2.90
C LEU A 24 -1.87 -13.46 3.57
N GLU A 25 -1.82 -14.79 3.73
CA GLU A 25 -0.65 -15.47 4.26
C GLU A 25 -0.27 -16.59 3.30
N SER A 26 1.02 -16.63 2.91
CA SER A 26 1.55 -17.72 2.13
C SER A 26 2.92 -18.10 2.64
N ARG A 27 3.10 -19.37 2.97
CA ARG A 27 4.40 -19.91 3.36
C ARG A 27 5.24 -20.30 2.16
N VAL A 28 4.61 -20.42 1.00
CA VAL A 28 5.25 -20.96 -0.21
C VAL A 28 5.56 -19.88 -1.24
N ASN A 29 4.72 -18.85 -1.33
CA ASN A 29 4.87 -17.79 -2.32
C ASN A 29 5.20 -16.46 -1.65
N HIS A 30 6.47 -16.09 -1.68
CA HIS A 30 6.99 -14.91 -0.97
C HIS A 30 6.65 -13.57 -1.63
N GLY A 31 6.11 -13.59 -2.86
CA GLY A 31 5.75 -12.38 -3.58
C GLY A 31 4.32 -11.89 -3.36
N ILE A 32 3.48 -12.69 -2.70
CA ILE A 32 2.07 -12.34 -2.47
C ILE A 32 1.98 -11.12 -1.54
N PRO A 33 1.17 -10.09 -1.89
CA PRO A 33 0.95 -8.94 -1.03
C PRO A 33 0.34 -9.32 0.31
N ASP A 34 0.49 -8.45 1.29
CA ASP A 34 0.05 -8.71 2.67
C ASP A 34 -1.47 -8.79 2.81
N VAL A 35 -2.21 -7.99 2.04
CA VAL A 35 -3.63 -7.78 2.29
C VAL A 35 -4.41 -7.68 0.98
N LEU A 36 -5.58 -8.28 0.96
CA LEU A 36 -6.60 -8.11 -0.09
C LEU A 36 -7.71 -7.22 0.46
N GLY A 37 -8.00 -6.13 -0.26
CA GLY A 37 -9.12 -5.27 0.05
C GLY A 37 -10.21 -5.39 -1.00
N ALA A 38 -11.41 -5.02 -0.63
CA ALA A 38 -12.53 -4.95 -1.57
C ALA A 38 -13.44 -3.79 -1.23
N THR A 39 -13.90 -3.05 -2.25
CA THR A 39 -14.95 -2.07 -2.07
C THR A 39 -16.28 -2.78 -1.77
N LYS A 40 -17.25 -2.03 -1.27
CA LYS A 40 -18.58 -2.60 -0.96
C LYS A 40 -19.30 -3.14 -2.19
N ASP A 41 -18.99 -2.59 -3.38
CA ASP A 41 -19.53 -3.06 -4.64
C ASP A 41 -18.65 -4.11 -5.36
N GLY A 42 -17.66 -4.66 -4.65
CA GLY A 42 -16.96 -5.86 -5.10
C GLY A 42 -15.72 -5.63 -5.97
N ILE A 43 -15.12 -4.45 -5.95
CA ILE A 43 -13.85 -4.20 -6.64
C ILE A 43 -12.71 -4.61 -5.72
N TYR A 44 -11.89 -5.59 -6.16
CA TYR A 44 -10.76 -6.11 -5.39
C TYR A 44 -9.47 -5.39 -5.73
N PHE A 45 -8.61 -5.25 -4.72
CA PHE A 45 -7.27 -4.70 -4.87
C PHE A 45 -6.36 -5.30 -3.82
N THR A 46 -5.05 -5.27 -4.09
CA THR A 46 -4.05 -5.75 -3.13
C THR A 46 -3.23 -4.60 -2.59
N THR A 47 -2.75 -4.75 -1.36
CA THR A 47 -1.81 -3.82 -0.76
C THR A 47 -0.65 -4.56 -0.12
N GLU A 48 0.57 -4.10 -0.42
CA GLU A 48 1.78 -4.48 0.27
C GLU A 48 2.03 -3.44 1.35
N LEU A 49 2.26 -3.87 2.59
CA LEU A 49 2.45 -2.96 3.71
C LEU A 49 3.92 -2.89 4.09
N LYS A 50 4.46 -1.69 4.14
CA LYS A 50 5.83 -1.42 4.55
C LYS A 50 5.85 -0.35 5.63
N VAL A 51 6.76 -0.51 6.59
CA VAL A 51 7.00 0.48 7.64
C VAL A 51 8.50 0.78 7.64
N THR A 52 8.84 2.05 7.68
CA THR A 52 10.24 2.49 7.68
C THR A 52 10.43 3.67 8.63
N LYS A 53 11.66 3.83 9.13
CA LYS A 53 12.07 5.00 9.92
C LYS A 53 12.93 5.97 9.10
N SER A 54 13.22 5.61 7.87
CA SER A 54 14.06 6.39 6.96
C SER A 54 13.34 6.56 5.62
N ASN A 55 14.09 6.88 4.56
CA ASN A 55 13.54 6.88 3.20
C ASN A 55 13.61 5.51 2.53
N LYS A 56 14.41 4.58 3.07
CA LYS A 56 14.61 3.27 2.46
C LYS A 56 13.38 2.38 2.65
N VAL A 57 12.96 1.73 1.55
CA VAL A 57 11.87 0.76 1.56
C VAL A 57 12.41 -0.58 1.08
N ASN A 58 12.32 -1.60 1.93
CA ASN A 58 12.85 -2.93 1.64
C ASN A 58 11.81 -3.76 0.90
N LEU A 59 12.06 -4.01 -0.38
CA LEU A 59 11.23 -4.87 -1.22
C LEU A 59 12.05 -6.05 -1.70
N SER A 60 11.54 -7.25 -1.48
CA SER A 60 12.21 -8.47 -1.96
C SER A 60 12.11 -8.59 -3.49
N PRO A 61 12.99 -9.37 -4.14
CA PRO A 61 12.86 -9.60 -5.57
C PRO A 61 11.50 -10.17 -5.97
N HIS A 62 10.91 -11.03 -5.14
CA HIS A 62 9.58 -11.59 -5.40
C HIS A 62 8.48 -10.54 -5.32
N GLN A 63 8.57 -9.61 -4.35
CA GLN A 63 7.62 -8.51 -4.24
C GLN A 63 7.73 -7.54 -5.41
N ILE A 64 8.95 -7.28 -5.87
CA ILE A 64 9.19 -6.44 -7.05
C ILE A 64 8.59 -7.11 -8.29
N ALA A 65 8.85 -8.40 -8.50
CA ALA A 65 8.33 -9.15 -9.65
C ALA A 65 6.81 -9.17 -9.67
N TYR A 66 6.18 -9.42 -8.51
CA TYR A 66 4.72 -9.41 -8.40
C TYR A 66 4.12 -8.10 -8.91
N HIS A 67 4.67 -6.97 -8.48
CA HIS A 67 4.14 -5.66 -8.82
C HIS A 67 4.49 -5.25 -10.25
N GLU A 68 5.68 -5.61 -10.74
CA GLU A 68 6.05 -5.32 -12.13
C GLU A 68 5.14 -6.04 -13.14
N GLU A 69 4.72 -7.25 -12.82
CA GLU A 69 3.78 -8.02 -13.65
C GLU A 69 2.37 -7.42 -13.64
N ARG A 70 2.08 -6.57 -12.65
CA ARG A 70 0.74 -5.99 -12.43
C ARG A 70 0.74 -4.47 -12.52
N LYS A 71 1.56 -3.92 -13.41
CA LYS A 71 1.61 -2.46 -13.65
C LYS A 71 0.23 -1.94 -13.98
N ASN A 72 -0.12 -0.81 -13.38
CA ASN A 72 -1.39 -0.10 -13.61
C ASN A 72 -2.63 -0.90 -13.22
N SER A 73 -2.48 -2.03 -12.54
CA SER A 73 -3.61 -2.78 -12.00
C SER A 73 -4.00 -2.27 -10.60
N CYS A 74 -5.02 -2.88 -10.00
CA CYS A 74 -5.43 -2.57 -8.63
C CYS A 74 -4.50 -3.24 -7.62
N ALA A 75 -3.21 -2.90 -7.69
CA ALA A 75 -2.17 -3.36 -6.77
C ALA A 75 -1.38 -2.15 -6.28
N PHE A 76 -1.31 -1.98 -4.96
CA PHE A 76 -0.73 -0.81 -4.32
C PHE A 76 0.30 -1.20 -3.27
N ILE A 77 1.21 -0.28 -2.99
CA ILE A 77 2.18 -0.41 -1.90
C ILE A 77 1.95 0.77 -0.97
N LEU A 78 1.62 0.49 0.28
CA LEU A 78 1.40 1.49 1.31
C LEU A 78 2.60 1.50 2.24
N VAL A 79 3.25 2.66 2.37
CA VAL A 79 4.44 2.81 3.20
C VAL A 79 4.13 3.80 4.33
N LYS A 80 4.26 3.32 5.56
CA LYS A 80 4.18 4.17 6.74
C LYS A 80 5.58 4.53 7.19
N ARG A 81 5.87 5.84 7.25
CA ARG A 81 7.12 6.33 7.78
C ARG A 81 6.93 6.80 9.21
N LEU A 82 7.69 6.21 10.12
CA LEU A 82 7.69 6.58 11.52
C LEU A 82 8.65 7.75 11.73
N LEU A 83 8.20 8.79 12.43
CA LEU A 83 9.05 9.93 12.79
C LEU A 83 9.52 9.72 14.23
N GLU A 84 10.85 9.67 14.43
CA GLU A 84 11.44 9.43 15.75
C GLU A 84 11.05 10.48 16.78
N SER A 85 10.94 11.74 16.34
CA SER A 85 10.63 12.87 17.23
C SER A 85 9.19 12.87 17.72
N ASN A 86 8.27 12.24 16.95
CA ASN A 86 6.86 12.18 17.33
C ASN A 86 6.13 11.06 16.58
N PRO A 87 5.95 9.88 17.21
CA PRO A 87 5.25 8.76 16.59
C PRO A 87 3.82 9.07 16.13
N ARG A 88 3.17 10.09 16.72
CA ARG A 88 1.82 10.50 16.35
C ARG A 88 1.77 11.25 15.02
N LYS A 89 2.92 11.69 14.51
CA LYS A 89 3.04 12.41 13.24
C LYS A 89 3.60 11.54 12.12
N SER A 90 3.35 10.25 12.16
CA SER A 90 3.75 9.34 11.10
C SER A 90 3.19 9.78 9.75
N GLN A 91 3.93 9.49 8.69
CA GLN A 91 3.54 9.76 7.32
C GLN A 91 3.02 8.48 6.66
N LEU A 92 2.15 8.64 5.68
CA LEU A 92 1.69 7.54 4.82
C LEU A 92 1.89 7.93 3.37
N HIS A 93 2.52 7.03 2.60
CA HIS A 93 2.73 7.18 1.17
C HIS A 93 2.06 6.01 0.44
N ILE A 94 1.32 6.30 -0.63
CA ILE A 94 0.67 5.28 -1.45
C ILE A 94 1.32 5.26 -2.82
N TYR A 95 1.81 4.09 -3.22
CA TYR A 95 2.45 3.85 -4.52
C TYR A 95 1.62 2.87 -5.34
N GLY A 96 1.63 3.07 -6.66
CA GLY A 96 1.09 2.07 -7.58
C GLY A 96 2.11 0.98 -7.89
N ALA A 97 1.63 -0.16 -8.37
CA ALA A 97 2.50 -1.28 -8.73
C ALA A 97 3.56 -0.87 -9.77
N GLU A 98 3.24 0.03 -10.69
CA GLU A 98 4.16 0.52 -11.72
C GLU A 98 5.37 1.27 -11.15
N GLN A 99 5.30 1.72 -9.90
CA GLN A 99 6.38 2.46 -9.24
C GLN A 99 7.31 1.57 -8.41
N VAL A 100 7.08 0.25 -8.42
CA VAL A 100 7.78 -0.67 -7.49
C VAL A 100 9.30 -0.63 -7.65
N ARG A 101 9.81 -0.59 -8.89
CA ARG A 101 11.26 -0.58 -9.13
C ARG A 101 11.90 0.71 -8.63
N GLN A 102 11.29 1.86 -8.93
CA GLN A 102 11.77 3.15 -8.46
C GLN A 102 11.73 3.23 -6.92
N LEU A 103 10.66 2.71 -6.33
CA LEU A 103 10.51 2.68 -4.87
C LEU A 103 11.60 1.81 -4.23
N ALA A 104 11.90 0.65 -4.81
CA ALA A 104 12.97 -0.22 -4.32
C ALA A 104 14.34 0.44 -4.41
N ASP A 105 14.61 1.16 -5.51
CA ASP A 105 15.92 1.77 -5.78
C ASP A 105 16.13 3.07 -5.02
N GLN A 106 15.12 3.93 -4.92
CA GLN A 106 15.24 5.29 -4.40
C GLN A 106 14.43 5.54 -3.11
N GLY A 107 13.58 4.60 -2.72
CA GLY A 107 12.76 4.74 -1.52
C GLY A 107 11.77 5.88 -1.61
N LEU A 108 11.47 6.50 -0.47
CA LEU A 108 10.46 7.57 -0.36
C LEU A 108 10.88 8.88 -1.04
N LYS A 109 12.07 8.97 -1.60
CA LYS A 109 12.46 10.10 -2.45
C LYS A 109 11.64 10.15 -3.74
N VAL A 110 11.13 9.00 -4.18
CA VAL A 110 10.20 8.94 -5.32
C VAL A 110 8.81 9.34 -4.83
N PRO A 111 8.18 10.35 -5.43
CA PRO A 111 6.80 10.68 -5.07
C PRO A 111 5.85 9.53 -5.39
N GLY A 112 4.96 9.20 -4.45
CA GLY A 112 3.91 8.23 -4.69
C GLY A 112 2.73 8.85 -5.44
N LEU A 113 1.66 8.07 -5.56
CA LEU A 113 0.39 8.56 -6.12
C LEU A 113 -0.23 9.63 -5.22
N CYS A 114 -0.05 9.49 -3.91
CA CYS A 114 -0.40 10.50 -2.91
C CYS A 114 0.38 10.26 -1.62
N ALA A 115 0.43 11.28 -0.76
CA ALA A 115 1.09 11.22 0.52
C ALA A 115 0.33 12.03 1.56
N PHE A 116 0.45 11.62 2.82
CA PHE A 116 -0.23 12.24 3.96
C PHE A 116 0.78 12.49 5.07
N ASP A 117 0.92 13.74 5.49
CA ASP A 117 1.86 14.17 6.52
C ASP A 117 1.23 15.25 7.40
N PRO A 118 0.73 14.94 8.60
CA PRO A 118 0.60 13.61 9.19
C PRO A 118 -0.51 12.78 8.56
N ILE A 119 -0.63 11.52 8.99
CA ILE A 119 -1.67 10.63 8.44
C ILE A 119 -3.06 11.16 8.81
N ASN A 120 -3.87 11.35 7.79
CA ASN A 120 -5.29 11.70 7.94
C ASN A 120 -6.11 10.55 7.38
N TRP A 121 -6.59 9.67 8.25
CA TRP A 121 -7.27 8.45 7.84
C TRP A 121 -8.52 8.67 6.98
N PRO A 122 -9.40 9.64 7.28
CA PRO A 122 -10.52 9.92 6.38
C PRO A 122 -10.09 10.32 4.96
N LEU A 123 -9.03 11.12 4.83
CA LEU A 123 -8.49 11.48 3.51
C LEU A 123 -7.82 10.29 2.84
N VAL A 124 -7.11 9.44 3.60
CA VAL A 124 -6.53 8.21 3.07
C VAL A 124 -7.61 7.34 2.45
N GLN A 125 -8.71 7.13 3.17
CA GLN A 125 -9.83 6.34 2.68
C GLN A 125 -10.41 6.90 1.39
N LYS A 126 -10.66 8.20 1.35
CA LYS A 126 -11.20 8.88 0.17
C LYS A 126 -10.28 8.71 -1.04
N GLN A 127 -8.99 8.95 -0.87
CA GLN A 127 -8.03 8.83 -1.95
C GLN A 127 -7.88 7.38 -2.44
N LEU A 128 -7.86 6.42 -1.53
CA LEU A 128 -7.72 5.02 -1.91
C LEU A 128 -8.94 4.54 -2.71
N VAL A 129 -10.15 4.96 -2.33
CA VAL A 129 -11.36 4.66 -3.12
C VAL A 129 -11.22 5.22 -4.55
N ILE A 130 -10.76 6.47 -4.68
CA ILE A 130 -10.57 7.10 -5.99
C ILE A 130 -9.55 6.33 -6.83
N LEU A 131 -8.42 5.95 -6.23
CA LEU A 131 -7.36 5.22 -6.92
C LEU A 131 -7.83 3.84 -7.39
N VAL A 132 -8.51 3.10 -6.53
CA VAL A 132 -9.03 1.76 -6.85
C VAL A 132 -10.02 1.86 -8.02
N ARG A 133 -10.97 2.78 -7.94
CA ARG A 133 -11.98 2.96 -8.99
C ARG A 133 -11.36 3.44 -10.30
N GLY A 134 -10.39 4.31 -10.24
CA GLY A 134 -9.70 4.82 -11.44
C GLY A 134 -8.96 3.70 -12.18
N ARG A 135 -8.27 2.82 -11.45
CA ARG A 135 -7.56 1.68 -12.02
C ARG A 135 -8.49 0.67 -12.68
N THR A 136 -9.64 0.42 -12.05
CA THR A 136 -10.63 -0.49 -12.58
C THR A 136 -11.20 0.00 -13.89
N LYS A 137 -11.47 1.31 -14.02
CA LYS A 137 -11.95 1.91 -15.27
C LYS A 137 -10.92 1.77 -16.40
N GLU A 138 -9.65 1.99 -16.12
CA GLU A 138 -8.57 1.81 -17.07
C GLU A 138 -8.50 0.38 -17.58
N GLN A 139 -8.67 -0.61 -16.71
CA GLN A 139 -8.67 -2.02 -17.09
C GLN A 139 -9.85 -2.37 -17.99
N LEU A 140 -11.01 -1.78 -17.77
CA LEU A 140 -12.21 -2.02 -18.57
C LEU A 140 -12.13 -1.38 -19.95
N ILE A 141 -11.43 -0.24 -20.09
CA ILE A 141 -11.28 0.50 -21.33
C ILE A 141 -10.07 0.02 -22.14
N GLY A 142 -9.05 -0.40 -21.43
CA GLY A 142 -7.81 -0.86 -22.04
C GLY A 142 -7.76 -2.33 -22.27
#